data_114f764ac781f22dbbddbf6cb433f70b
#
_entry.id   114f764ac781f22dbbddbf6cb433f70b
#
_cell.length_a   1.000
_cell.length_b   1.000
_cell.length_c   1.000
_cell.angle_alpha   90.00
_cell.angle_beta   90.00
_cell.angle_gamma   90.00
#
_symmetry.space_group_name_H-M   'P 1'
#
loop_
_entity.id
_entity.type
_entity.pdbx_description
1 polymer ?
#
loop_
_entity_poly.entity_id
_entity_poly.type
_entity_poly.pdbx_seq_one_letter_code
_entity_poly.pdbx_strand_id
1 'polypeptide(L)'
;TIGAYAFIQAGYNLGLKEQPIIDIMVIAGGFVLRALGGAAAAGVPASGWFILCIGLLAFFLGIEKRKAELREVGEEEETRSVLQEYSLSWLRRMESVVTASALMAYALWTLEGADTPWMLATIPFVAYAIFRYQYLSEGGRGETPEETLVQDPGILISSILWGLSVLFILTIVV
;
A
#
# COMPACT_ATOMS: atom_id res chain seq x y z
N THR A 1 -8.24 5.57 -18.07
CA THR A 1 -8.22 5.18 -16.63
C THR A 1 -9.60 4.77 -16.12
N ILE A 2 -10.69 5.55 -16.34
CA ILE A 2 -12.05 5.22 -15.85
C ILE A 2 -12.57 3.90 -16.42
N GLY A 3 -12.39 3.66 -17.73
CA GLY A 3 -12.81 2.41 -18.39
C GLY A 3 -12.05 1.17 -17.86
N ALA A 4 -10.75 1.29 -17.60
CA ALA A 4 -9.94 0.21 -17.02
C ALA A 4 -10.37 -0.08 -15.58
N TYR A 5 -10.66 0.96 -14.79
CA TYR A 5 -11.20 0.80 -13.44
C TYR A 5 -12.55 0.07 -13.45
N ALA A 6 -13.47 0.49 -14.32
CA ALA A 6 -14.79 -0.15 -14.45
C ALA A 6 -14.67 -1.62 -14.89
N PHE A 7 -13.72 -1.93 -15.79
CA PHE A 7 -13.48 -3.30 -16.25
C PHE A 7 -12.92 -4.20 -15.14
N ILE A 8 -11.95 -3.71 -14.36
CA ILE A 8 -11.40 -4.43 -13.21
C ILE A 8 -12.47 -4.63 -12.14
N GLN A 9 -13.29 -3.63 -11.87
CA GLN A 9 -14.38 -3.71 -10.91
C GLN A 9 -15.46 -4.70 -11.34
N ALA A 10 -15.78 -4.76 -12.63
CA ALA A 10 -16.70 -5.74 -13.19
C ALA A 10 -16.12 -7.16 -13.08
N GLY A 11 -14.86 -7.37 -13.46
CA GLY A 11 -14.16 -8.65 -13.32
C GLY A 11 -14.07 -9.11 -11.86
N TYR A 12 -13.83 -8.19 -10.92
CA TYR A 12 -13.84 -8.48 -9.49
C TYR A 12 -15.18 -9.05 -9.03
N ASN A 13 -16.28 -8.45 -9.48
CA ASN A 13 -17.63 -8.91 -9.13
C ASN A 13 -18.02 -10.23 -9.82
N LEU A 14 -17.40 -10.57 -10.97
CA LEU A 14 -17.67 -11.77 -11.77
C LEU A 14 -16.89 -13.02 -11.31
N GLY A 15 -16.17 -12.98 -10.18
CA GLY A 15 -15.53 -14.16 -9.59
C GLY A 15 -14.02 -14.04 -9.33
N LEU A 16 -13.34 -12.98 -9.77
CA LEU A 16 -11.91 -12.78 -9.47
C LEU A 16 -11.65 -12.62 -7.96
N LYS A 17 -12.65 -12.17 -7.20
CA LYS A 17 -12.61 -12.07 -5.73
C LYS A 17 -12.53 -13.42 -5.00
N GLU A 18 -12.79 -14.53 -5.71
CA GLU A 18 -12.80 -15.88 -5.15
C GLU A 18 -11.48 -16.63 -5.42
N GLN A 19 -10.56 -16.01 -6.15
CA GLN A 19 -9.26 -16.59 -6.46
C GLN A 19 -8.17 -16.02 -5.54
N PRO A 20 -7.46 -16.86 -4.76
CA PRO A 20 -6.35 -16.43 -3.92
C PRO A 20 -5.29 -15.68 -4.73
N ILE A 21 -4.68 -14.70 -4.12
CA ILE A 21 -3.67 -13.81 -4.69
C ILE A 21 -4.28 -12.82 -5.70
N ILE A 22 -5.15 -13.27 -6.61
CA ILE A 22 -5.80 -12.39 -7.60
C ILE A 22 -6.66 -11.33 -6.89
N ASP A 23 -7.36 -11.70 -5.83
CA ASP A 23 -8.16 -10.79 -5.02
C ASP A 23 -7.31 -9.66 -4.42
N ILE A 24 -6.12 -9.98 -3.88
CA ILE A 24 -5.16 -8.99 -3.38
C ILE A 24 -4.63 -8.11 -4.53
N MET A 25 -4.29 -8.73 -5.67
CA MET A 25 -3.82 -7.99 -6.85
C MET A 25 -4.88 -7.03 -7.39
N VAL A 26 -6.15 -7.41 -7.37
CA VAL A 26 -7.26 -6.54 -7.81
C VAL A 26 -7.44 -5.36 -6.86
N ILE A 27 -7.35 -5.58 -5.55
CA ILE A 27 -7.37 -4.51 -4.56
C ILE A 27 -6.20 -3.53 -4.84
N ALA A 28 -4.99 -4.05 -4.98
CA ALA A 28 -3.80 -3.25 -5.28
C ALA A 28 -3.94 -2.49 -6.61
N GLY A 29 -4.44 -3.15 -7.66
CA GLY A 29 -4.72 -2.54 -8.96
C GLY A 29 -5.71 -1.37 -8.87
N GLY A 30 -6.73 -1.49 -8.03
CA GLY A 30 -7.68 -0.41 -7.76
C GLY A 30 -7.01 0.84 -7.16
N PHE A 31 -6.08 0.67 -6.22
CA PHE A 31 -5.30 1.77 -5.65
C PHE A 31 -4.36 2.41 -6.69
N VAL A 32 -3.65 1.60 -7.47
CA VAL A 32 -2.77 2.09 -8.55
C VAL A 32 -3.55 2.90 -9.58
N LEU A 33 -4.73 2.40 -10.01
CA LEU A 33 -5.56 3.13 -10.97
C LEU A 33 -6.08 4.46 -10.43
N ARG A 34 -6.43 4.53 -9.13
CA ARG A 34 -6.80 5.79 -8.48
C ARG A 34 -5.62 6.77 -8.46
N ALA A 35 -4.42 6.30 -8.13
CA ALA A 35 -3.21 7.12 -8.12
C ALA A 35 -2.87 7.64 -9.52
N LEU A 36 -2.94 6.79 -10.56
CA LEU A 36 -2.76 7.17 -11.96
C LEU A 36 -3.84 8.14 -12.44
N GLY A 37 -5.07 7.94 -12.01
CA GLY A 37 -6.18 8.87 -12.30
C GLY A 37 -5.95 10.24 -11.68
N GLY A 38 -5.47 10.29 -10.44
CA GLY A 38 -5.09 11.52 -9.76
C GLY A 38 -3.93 12.24 -10.44
N ALA A 39 -2.86 11.53 -10.80
CA ALA A 39 -1.73 12.07 -11.55
C ALA A 39 -2.17 12.66 -12.90
N ALA A 40 -3.00 11.93 -13.64
CA ALA A 40 -3.55 12.40 -14.92
C ALA A 40 -4.43 13.64 -14.75
N ALA A 41 -5.26 13.70 -13.72
CA ALA A 41 -6.10 14.86 -13.41
C ALA A 41 -5.29 16.10 -13.02
N ALA A 42 -4.16 15.89 -12.34
CA ALA A 42 -3.22 16.95 -11.97
C ALA A 42 -2.28 17.35 -13.12
N GLY A 43 -2.31 16.67 -14.28
CA GLY A 43 -1.40 16.91 -15.39
C GLY A 43 0.05 16.51 -15.12
N VAL A 44 0.29 15.65 -14.13
CA VAL A 44 1.63 15.19 -13.73
C VAL A 44 1.91 13.83 -14.36
N PRO A 45 3.05 13.64 -15.07
CA PRO A 45 3.40 12.35 -15.62
C PRO A 45 3.73 11.35 -14.51
N ALA A 46 3.09 10.16 -14.54
CA ALA A 46 3.41 9.08 -13.61
C ALA A 46 4.72 8.40 -14.04
N SER A 47 5.76 8.52 -13.23
CA SER A 47 7.03 7.83 -13.46
C SER A 47 6.92 6.33 -13.19
N GLY A 48 7.83 5.51 -13.76
CA GLY A 48 7.90 4.09 -13.47
C GLY A 48 8.15 3.82 -11.98
N TRP A 49 8.95 4.65 -11.32
CA TRP A 49 9.19 4.59 -9.88
C TRP A 49 7.94 4.85 -9.05
N PHE A 50 7.16 5.85 -9.43
CA PHE A 50 5.88 6.14 -8.79
C PHE A 50 4.93 4.95 -8.87
N ILE A 51 4.79 4.35 -10.04
CA ILE A 51 3.93 3.17 -10.25
C ILE A 51 4.40 1.99 -9.42
N LEU A 52 5.72 1.74 -9.38
CA LEU A 52 6.32 0.64 -8.62
C LEU A 52 6.09 0.82 -7.10
N CYS A 53 6.42 1.99 -6.56
CA CYS A 53 6.26 2.27 -5.13
C CYS A 53 4.79 2.19 -4.69
N ILE A 54 3.88 2.83 -5.43
CA ILE A 54 2.44 2.79 -5.15
C ILE A 54 1.89 1.37 -5.31
N GLY A 55 2.34 0.62 -6.32
CA GLY A 55 1.92 -0.76 -6.54
C GLY A 55 2.31 -1.68 -5.38
N LEU A 56 3.54 -1.60 -4.91
CA LEU A 56 4.03 -2.38 -3.77
C LEU A 56 3.34 -1.99 -2.46
N LEU A 57 3.15 -0.69 -2.22
CA LEU A 57 2.41 -0.21 -1.05
C LEU A 57 0.95 -0.65 -1.09
N ALA A 58 0.30 -0.57 -2.23
CA ALA A 58 -1.08 -1.04 -2.42
C ALA A 58 -1.19 -2.56 -2.21
N PHE A 59 -0.18 -3.32 -2.67
CA PHE A 59 -0.13 -4.76 -2.45
C PHE A 59 0.05 -5.09 -0.95
N PHE A 60 0.90 -4.34 -0.25
CA PHE A 60 1.04 -4.41 1.20
C PHE A 60 -0.30 -4.19 1.91
N LEU A 61 -1.02 -3.11 1.60
CA LEU A 61 -2.32 -2.82 2.20
C LEU A 61 -3.37 -3.89 1.88
N GLY A 62 -3.33 -4.47 0.67
CA GLY A 62 -4.18 -5.60 0.29
C GLY A 62 -3.93 -6.84 1.14
N ILE A 63 -2.67 -7.17 1.42
CA ILE A 63 -2.28 -8.29 2.33
C ILE A 63 -2.77 -8.00 3.75
N GLU A 64 -2.54 -6.79 4.25
CA GLU A 64 -2.96 -6.38 5.59
C GLU A 64 -4.47 -6.51 5.77
N LYS A 65 -5.24 -6.09 4.77
CA LYS A 65 -6.69 -6.25 4.76
C LYS A 65 -7.10 -7.73 4.86
N ARG A 66 -6.44 -8.64 4.12
CA ARG A 66 -6.73 -10.07 4.21
C ARG A 66 -6.34 -10.67 5.55
N LYS A 67 -5.24 -10.20 6.16
CA LYS A 67 -4.85 -10.60 7.51
C LYS A 67 -5.90 -10.20 8.54
N ALA A 68 -6.41 -8.99 8.45
CA ALA A 68 -7.45 -8.49 9.33
C ALA A 68 -8.74 -9.33 9.20
N GLU A 69 -9.26 -9.46 7.97
CA GLU A 69 -10.45 -10.27 7.69
C GLU A 69 -10.30 -11.73 8.17
N LEU A 70 -9.12 -12.34 8.02
CA LEU A 70 -8.88 -13.73 8.45
C LEU A 70 -8.84 -13.87 9.98
N ARG A 71 -8.50 -12.80 10.71
CA ARG A 71 -8.53 -12.81 12.19
C ARG A 71 -9.95 -12.68 12.72
N GLU A 72 -10.79 -11.88 12.07
CA GLU A 72 -12.19 -11.70 12.45
C GLU A 72 -13.02 -12.98 12.26
N VAL A 73 -12.75 -13.72 11.20
CA VAL A 73 -13.49 -14.92 10.80
C VAL A 73 -13.38 -16.08 11.83
N GLY A 74 -12.42 -16.04 12.74
CA GLY A 74 -12.35 -17.02 13.84
C GLY A 74 -13.60 -17.06 14.73
N GLU A 75 -14.55 -16.13 14.58
CA GLU A 75 -15.74 -15.97 15.42
C GLU A 75 -17.09 -16.09 14.68
N GLU A 76 -17.15 -16.06 13.32
CA GLU A 76 -18.41 -16.13 12.55
C GLU A 76 -18.35 -17.08 11.34
N GLU A 77 -19.39 -17.93 11.18
CA GLU A 77 -19.48 -19.01 10.17
C GLU A 77 -19.71 -18.57 8.71
N GLU A 78 -20.01 -17.30 8.42
CA GLU A 78 -20.27 -16.81 7.05
C GLU A 78 -19.04 -16.10 6.43
N THR A 79 -18.03 -16.90 6.07
CA THR A 79 -16.80 -16.36 5.48
C THR A 79 -16.74 -16.51 3.98
N ARG A 80 -16.17 -15.50 3.29
CA ARG A 80 -15.86 -15.59 1.85
C ARG A 80 -14.99 -16.83 1.59
N SER A 81 -15.34 -17.63 0.60
CA SER A 81 -14.65 -18.87 0.22
C SER A 81 -13.13 -18.70 0.06
N VAL A 82 -12.68 -17.55 -0.48
CA VAL A 82 -11.25 -17.25 -0.68
C VAL A 82 -10.45 -17.12 0.63
N LEU A 83 -11.09 -16.71 1.73
CA LEU A 83 -10.39 -16.57 3.02
C LEU A 83 -10.03 -17.92 3.62
N GLN A 84 -10.78 -18.97 3.33
CA GLN A 84 -10.51 -20.34 3.78
C GLN A 84 -9.24 -20.93 3.13
N GLU A 85 -8.82 -20.39 1.98
CA GLU A 85 -7.62 -20.82 1.26
C GLU A 85 -6.35 -20.10 1.75
N TYR A 86 -6.47 -19.03 2.56
CA TYR A 86 -5.35 -18.31 3.12
C TYR A 86 -4.97 -18.84 4.51
N SER A 87 -3.68 -18.82 4.82
CA SER A 87 -3.18 -18.96 6.19
C SER A 87 -2.48 -17.67 6.64
N LEU A 88 -2.66 -17.30 7.91
CA LEU A 88 -1.96 -16.14 8.50
C LEU A 88 -0.43 -16.25 8.34
N SER A 89 0.12 -17.47 8.45
CA SER A 89 1.56 -17.70 8.28
C SER A 89 2.03 -17.42 6.86
N TRP A 90 1.22 -17.71 5.85
CA TRP A 90 1.53 -17.41 4.47
C TRP A 90 1.43 -15.90 4.20
N LEU A 91 0.35 -15.25 4.65
CA LEU A 91 0.14 -13.81 4.51
C LEU A 91 1.29 -13.02 5.16
N ARG A 92 1.74 -13.41 6.37
CA ARG A 92 2.89 -12.78 7.03
C ARG A 92 4.20 -12.90 6.24
N ARG A 93 4.44 -14.04 5.58
CA ARG A 93 5.61 -14.18 4.70
C ARG A 93 5.52 -13.27 3.48
N MET A 94 4.35 -13.20 2.84
CA MET A 94 4.13 -12.31 1.70
C MET A 94 4.26 -10.84 2.10
N GLU A 95 3.69 -10.47 3.24
CA GLU A 95 3.85 -9.15 3.85
C GLU A 95 5.33 -8.76 4.01
N SER A 96 6.15 -9.64 4.58
CA SER A 96 7.57 -9.39 4.78
C SER A 96 8.31 -9.15 3.47
N VAL A 97 8.03 -9.96 2.44
CA VAL A 97 8.61 -9.80 1.10
C VAL A 97 8.18 -8.48 0.47
N VAL A 98 6.89 -8.17 0.51
CA VAL A 98 6.36 -6.94 -0.11
C VAL A 98 6.85 -5.69 0.63
N THR A 99 6.91 -5.73 1.97
CA THR A 99 7.47 -4.63 2.77
C THR A 99 8.93 -4.35 2.42
N ALA A 100 9.76 -5.39 2.37
CA ALA A 100 11.16 -5.25 1.99
C ALA A 100 11.30 -4.71 0.56
N SER A 101 10.47 -5.20 -0.36
CA SER A 101 10.45 -4.74 -1.76
C SER A 101 10.02 -3.28 -1.87
N ALA A 102 9.00 -2.85 -1.11
CA ALA A 102 8.50 -1.47 -1.11
C ALA A 102 9.56 -0.50 -0.57
N LEU A 103 10.21 -0.84 0.54
CA LEU A 103 11.29 -0.04 1.11
C LEU A 103 12.50 0.01 0.18
N MET A 104 12.86 -1.09 -0.45
CA MET A 104 13.95 -1.14 -1.43
C MET A 104 13.63 -0.32 -2.69
N ALA A 105 12.41 -0.44 -3.23
CA ALA A 105 11.98 0.35 -4.39
C ALA A 105 12.02 1.85 -4.07
N TYR A 106 11.56 2.25 -2.88
CA TYR A 106 11.64 3.63 -2.43
C TYR A 106 13.09 4.10 -2.27
N ALA A 107 13.96 3.29 -1.66
CA ALA A 107 15.38 3.61 -1.51
C ALA A 107 16.10 3.76 -2.87
N LEU A 108 15.82 2.86 -3.81
CA LEU A 108 16.37 2.96 -5.17
C LEU A 108 15.86 4.21 -5.89
N TRP A 109 14.58 4.55 -5.73
CA TRP A 109 14.06 5.80 -6.27
C TRP A 109 14.78 7.03 -5.70
N THR A 110 15.07 7.06 -4.40
CA THR A 110 15.79 8.19 -3.80
C THR A 110 17.24 8.32 -4.29
N LEU A 111 17.83 7.25 -4.80
CA LEU A 111 19.20 7.23 -5.34
C LEU A 111 19.24 7.53 -6.84
N GLU A 112 18.32 6.95 -7.62
CA GLU A 112 18.40 6.95 -9.09
C GLU A 112 17.29 7.76 -9.75
N GLY A 113 16.13 7.88 -9.10
CA GLY A 113 14.95 8.52 -9.66
C GLY A 113 14.70 9.92 -9.14
N ALA A 114 15.37 10.34 -8.07
CA ALA A 114 15.29 11.67 -7.52
C ALA A 114 16.47 12.54 -8.02
N ASP A 115 16.22 13.84 -8.16
CA ASP A 115 17.22 14.78 -8.66
C ASP A 115 18.35 15.06 -7.65
N THR A 116 18.23 14.55 -6.43
CA THR A 116 19.18 14.81 -5.34
C THR A 116 19.30 13.63 -4.36
N PRO A 117 20.51 13.29 -3.90
CA PRO A 117 20.73 12.22 -2.91
C PRO A 117 20.16 12.56 -1.51
N TRP A 118 19.83 13.82 -1.23
CA TRP A 118 19.25 14.20 0.05
C TRP A 118 17.89 13.58 0.31
N MET A 119 17.21 13.07 -0.72
CA MET A 119 15.98 12.31 -0.59
C MET A 119 16.13 11.02 0.25
N LEU A 120 17.36 10.50 0.40
CA LEU A 120 17.65 9.38 1.32
C LEU A 120 17.21 9.67 2.76
N ALA A 121 17.27 10.95 3.19
CA ALA A 121 16.84 11.35 4.53
C ALA A 121 15.33 11.12 4.80
N THR A 122 14.54 10.90 3.76
CA THR A 122 13.09 10.64 3.88
C THR A 122 12.75 9.17 4.14
N ILE A 123 13.70 8.23 3.91
CA ILE A 123 13.48 6.78 4.08
C ILE A 123 13.02 6.42 5.50
N PRO A 124 13.59 6.97 6.59
CA PRO A 124 13.16 6.61 7.94
C PRO A 124 11.69 6.89 8.21
N PHE A 125 11.12 7.94 7.63
CA PHE A 125 9.70 8.27 7.80
C PHE A 125 8.80 7.24 7.10
N VAL A 126 9.14 6.83 5.88
CA VAL A 126 8.41 5.79 5.15
C VAL A 126 8.51 4.45 5.88
N ALA A 127 9.71 4.07 6.32
CA ALA A 127 9.94 2.85 7.06
C ALA A 127 9.13 2.83 8.38
N TYR A 128 9.17 3.93 9.13
CA TYR A 128 8.41 4.07 10.36
C TYR A 128 6.90 3.91 10.10
N ALA A 129 6.34 4.58 9.09
CA ALA A 129 4.92 4.50 8.78
C ALA A 129 4.49 3.05 8.45
N ILE A 130 5.27 2.34 7.64
CA ILE A 130 4.98 0.94 7.29
C ILE A 130 5.08 0.03 8.52
N PHE A 131 6.15 0.12 9.30
CA PHE A 131 6.33 -0.72 10.50
C PHE A 131 5.31 -0.38 11.59
N ARG A 132 4.95 0.90 11.73
CA ARG A 132 3.90 1.32 12.66
C ARG A 132 2.55 0.71 12.26
N TYR A 133 2.23 0.74 10.97
CA TYR A 133 1.01 0.11 10.45
C TYR A 133 0.99 -1.40 10.76
N GLN A 134 2.08 -2.13 10.47
CA GLN A 134 2.20 -3.55 10.79
C GLN A 134 1.99 -3.82 12.28
N TYR A 135 2.61 -3.01 13.14
CA TYR A 135 2.44 -3.12 14.59
C TYR A 135 0.98 -2.95 15.03
N LEU A 136 0.26 -1.98 14.46
CA LEU A 136 -1.15 -1.74 14.76
C LEU A 136 -2.03 -2.87 14.23
N SER A 137 -1.77 -3.34 13.02
CA SER A 137 -2.47 -4.47 12.40
C SER A 137 -2.31 -5.76 13.23
N GLU A 138 -1.10 -6.05 13.74
CA GLU A 138 -0.90 -7.20 14.62
C GLU A 138 -1.69 -7.09 15.94
N GLY A 139 -1.95 -5.87 16.40
CA GLY A 139 -2.78 -5.57 17.56
C GLY A 139 -4.30 -5.55 17.31
N GLY A 140 -4.77 -5.96 16.12
CA GLY A 140 -6.20 -5.98 15.78
C GLY A 140 -6.79 -4.63 15.39
N ARG A 141 -5.96 -3.62 15.12
CA ARG A 141 -6.39 -2.26 14.72
C ARG A 141 -6.22 -1.99 13.22
N GLY A 142 -6.11 -3.01 12.40
CA GLY A 142 -5.81 -2.88 10.96
C GLY A 142 -6.97 -3.24 10.03
N GLU A 143 -8.19 -3.32 10.52
CA GLU A 143 -9.37 -3.80 9.78
C GLU A 143 -9.70 -2.91 8.56
N THR A 144 -9.61 -1.60 8.75
CA THR A 144 -9.81 -0.62 7.67
C THR A 144 -8.51 0.16 7.44
N PRO A 145 -7.75 -0.15 6.35
CA PRO A 145 -6.50 0.53 6.06
C PRO A 145 -6.62 2.06 6.03
N GLU A 146 -7.70 2.56 5.44
CA GLU A 146 -7.96 3.99 5.32
C GLU A 146 -8.13 4.67 6.70
N GLU A 147 -8.84 4.03 7.61
CA GLU A 147 -9.05 4.57 8.97
C GLU A 147 -7.77 4.50 9.79
N THR A 148 -7.04 3.39 9.74
CA THR A 148 -5.78 3.22 10.47
C THR A 148 -4.75 4.27 10.07
N LEU A 149 -4.63 4.56 8.77
CA LEU A 149 -3.70 5.57 8.24
C LEU A 149 -4.03 6.99 8.72
N VAL A 150 -5.31 7.30 8.94
CA VAL A 150 -5.75 8.65 9.32
C VAL A 150 -5.89 8.81 10.84
N GLN A 151 -6.16 7.74 11.59
CA GLN A 151 -6.42 7.82 13.02
C GLN A 151 -5.17 7.67 13.90
N ASP A 152 -4.12 6.98 13.41
CA ASP A 152 -2.90 6.81 14.21
C ASP A 152 -2.00 8.05 14.15
N PRO A 153 -1.76 8.72 15.29
CA PRO A 153 -0.91 9.92 15.32
C PRO A 153 0.52 9.66 14.86
N GLY A 154 1.05 8.47 15.09
CA GLY A 154 2.41 8.11 14.70
C GLY A 154 2.55 8.06 13.17
N ILE A 155 1.60 7.42 12.47
CA ILE A 155 1.57 7.38 11.01
C ILE A 155 1.36 8.78 10.45
N LEU A 156 0.42 9.56 10.99
CA LEU A 156 0.15 10.91 10.54
C LEU A 156 1.37 11.83 10.67
N ILE A 157 2.00 11.85 11.85
CA ILE A 157 3.19 12.68 12.10
C ILE A 157 4.31 12.26 11.13
N SER A 158 4.55 10.96 10.97
CA SER A 158 5.58 10.46 10.06
C SER A 158 5.30 10.87 8.61
N SER A 159 4.05 10.78 8.16
CA SER A 159 3.63 11.18 6.81
C SER A 159 3.78 12.69 6.58
N ILE A 160 3.43 13.50 7.58
CA ILE A 160 3.61 14.96 7.53
C ILE A 160 5.10 15.31 7.48
N LEU A 161 5.93 14.71 8.34
CA LEU A 161 7.36 14.93 8.35
C LEU A 161 8.01 14.49 7.03
N TRP A 162 7.57 13.38 6.48
CA TRP A 162 7.98 12.95 5.14
C TRP A 162 7.66 14.01 4.09
N GLY A 163 6.41 14.46 4.02
CA GLY A 163 5.97 15.46 3.04
C GLY A 163 6.71 16.80 3.19
N LEU A 164 6.89 17.29 4.43
CA LEU A 164 7.65 18.51 4.71
C LEU A 164 9.12 18.36 4.32
N SER A 165 9.74 17.20 4.60
CA SER A 165 11.11 16.92 4.20
C SER A 165 11.28 16.90 2.68
N VAL A 166 10.36 16.26 1.96
CA VAL A 166 10.35 16.24 0.49
C VAL A 166 10.24 17.67 -0.05
N LEU A 167 9.27 18.46 0.43
CA LEU A 167 9.09 19.85 0.01
C LEU A 167 10.33 20.70 0.30
N PHE A 168 10.89 20.57 1.49
CA PHE A 168 12.11 21.29 1.88
C PHE A 168 13.28 20.96 0.94
N ILE A 169 13.50 19.66 0.68
CA ILE A 169 14.60 19.20 -0.18
C ILE A 169 14.43 19.75 -1.59
N LEU A 170 13.22 19.63 -2.16
CA LEU A 170 12.94 20.06 -3.54
C LEU A 170 12.95 21.59 -3.72
N THR A 171 12.72 22.38 -2.65
CA THR A 171 12.64 23.85 -2.77
C THR A 171 13.92 24.57 -2.39
N ILE A 172 14.74 23.96 -1.53
CA ILE A 172 15.91 24.64 -0.91
C ILE A 172 17.23 23.98 -1.30
N VAL A 173 17.22 22.67 -1.56
CA VAL A 173 18.45 21.90 -1.80
C VAL A 173 18.67 21.65 -3.30
N VAL A 174 17.60 21.63 -4.10
CA VAL A 174 17.63 21.54 -5.57
C VAL A 174 17.41 22.91 -6.17
#